data_fdad585334ef0df831886e12bc4b0daa
#
_entry.id   fdad585334ef0df831886e12bc4b0daa
#
_cell.length_a   1.000
_cell.length_b   1.000
_cell.length_c   1.000
_cell.angle_alpha   90.00
_cell.angle_beta   90.00
_cell.angle_gamma   90.00
#
_symmetry.space_group_name_H-M   'P 1'
#
loop_
_entity.id
_entity.type
_entity.pdbx_description
1 polymer ?
#
loop_
_entity_poly.entity_id
_entity_poly.type
_entity_poly.pdbx_seq_one_letter_code
_entity_poly.pdbx_strand_id
1 'polypeptide(L)' 'MPRGSNQKFKFTYLMKIMAEKTDDEHSLTMPQILEELEKYEVSAERKSIYEDFKDMSNFGIEVIKEQKGRETFYHIAGR' A
#
# COMPACT_ATOMS: atom_id res chain seq x y z
N MET A 1 25.03 3.19 -5.31
CA MET A 1 24.15 2.49 -4.40
C MET A 1 22.79 2.26 -5.05
N PRO A 2 22.41 1.04 -5.21
CA PRO A 2 21.11 0.78 -5.83
C PRO A 2 19.99 1.26 -4.92
N ARG A 3 19.03 1.89 -5.54
CA ARG A 3 17.85 2.30 -4.83
C ARG A 3 16.93 1.11 -4.68
N GLY A 4 16.20 1.14 -3.58
CA GLY A 4 15.28 0.07 -3.37
C GLY A 4 15.96 -1.26 -3.14
N SER A 5 16.93 -1.28 -2.24
CA SER A 5 17.64 -2.52 -1.96
C SER A 5 16.68 -3.62 -1.51
N ASN A 6 15.48 -3.26 -1.05
CA ASN A 6 14.46 -4.23 -0.65
C ASN A 6 13.37 -4.35 -1.70
N GLN A 7 13.69 -3.98 -2.94
CA GLN A 7 12.69 -3.91 -3.99
C GLN A 7 11.99 -5.25 -4.23
N LYS A 8 12.72 -6.34 -4.11
CA LYS A 8 12.12 -7.64 -4.32
C LYS A 8 11.09 -8.00 -3.25
N PHE A 9 11.09 -7.27 -2.15
CA PHE A 9 10.12 -7.47 -1.09
C PHE A 9 9.01 -6.43 -1.11
N LYS A 10 8.90 -5.70 -2.21
CA LYS A 10 7.95 -4.59 -2.31
C LYS A 10 6.53 -5.02 -1.92
N PHE A 11 6.07 -6.11 -2.49
CA PHE A 11 4.72 -6.60 -2.22
C PHE A 11 4.55 -6.95 -0.73
N THR A 12 5.54 -7.62 -0.18
CA THR A 12 5.50 -8.01 1.23
C THR A 12 5.44 -6.80 2.15
N TYR A 13 6.28 -5.79 1.87
CA TYR A 13 6.28 -4.59 2.70
C TYR A 13 4.98 -3.81 2.53
N LEU A 14 4.45 -3.80 1.31
CA LEU A 14 3.17 -3.11 1.10
C LEU A 14 2.05 -3.77 1.91
N MET A 15 2.01 -5.10 1.90
CA MET A 15 1.02 -5.82 2.71
C MET A 15 1.19 -5.51 4.19
N LYS A 16 2.43 -5.47 4.65
CA LYS A 16 2.72 -5.17 6.04
C LYS A 16 2.23 -3.78 6.42
N ILE A 17 2.52 -2.82 5.56
CA ILE A 17 2.11 -1.44 5.80
C ILE A 17 0.59 -1.35 5.88
N MET A 18 -0.09 -1.94 4.92
CA MET A 18 -1.55 -1.89 4.91
C MET A 18 -2.14 -2.59 6.12
N ALA A 19 -1.55 -3.71 6.51
CA ALA A 19 -2.06 -4.46 7.66
C ALA A 19 -1.85 -3.73 8.97
N GLU A 20 -0.74 -3.02 9.09
CA GLU A 20 -0.40 -2.36 10.36
C GLU A 20 -0.92 -0.94 10.45
N LYS A 21 -1.02 -0.24 9.31
CA LYS A 21 -1.35 1.17 9.31
C LYS A 21 -2.79 1.46 8.91
N THR A 22 -3.51 0.46 8.41
CA THR A 22 -4.89 0.70 8.00
C THR A 22 -5.83 -0.33 8.60
N ASP A 23 -7.07 0.06 8.73
CA ASP A 23 -8.16 -0.81 9.15
C ASP A 23 -9.47 -0.11 8.78
N ASP A 24 -10.59 -0.57 9.35
CA ASP A 24 -11.88 0.04 9.02
C ASP A 24 -11.97 1.49 9.45
N GLU A 25 -11.12 1.92 10.36
CA GLU A 25 -11.16 3.28 10.87
C GLU A 25 -9.96 4.13 10.48
N HIS A 26 -8.96 3.51 9.86
CA HIS A 26 -7.73 4.21 9.48
C HIS A 26 -7.40 3.88 8.04
N SER A 27 -7.05 4.90 7.29
CA SER A 27 -6.70 4.72 5.89
C SER A 27 -5.50 5.60 5.54
N LEU A 28 -4.89 5.31 4.41
CA LEU A 28 -3.72 6.04 3.93
C LEU A 28 -3.97 6.53 2.51
N THR A 29 -3.43 7.70 2.21
CA THR A 29 -3.41 8.17 0.83
C THR A 29 -2.25 7.50 0.09
N MET A 30 -2.28 7.60 -1.25
CA MET A 30 -1.19 7.04 -2.04
C MET A 30 0.17 7.64 -1.67
N PRO A 31 0.30 8.97 -1.54
CA PRO A 31 1.59 9.51 -1.13
C PRO A 31 2.07 8.97 0.21
N GLN A 32 1.15 8.76 1.14
CA GLN A 32 1.53 8.21 2.44
C GLN A 32 2.01 6.78 2.32
N ILE A 33 1.37 6.00 1.46
CA ILE A 33 1.78 4.61 1.24
C ILE A 33 3.19 4.58 0.64
N LEU A 34 3.43 5.42 -0.35
CA LEU A 34 4.74 5.47 -0.99
C LEU A 34 5.81 5.91 0.00
N GLU A 35 5.46 6.84 0.88
CA GLU A 35 6.41 7.31 1.87
C GLU A 35 6.75 6.21 2.88
N GLU A 36 5.76 5.42 3.27
CA GLU A 36 6.01 4.31 4.19
C GLU A 36 6.93 3.28 3.54
N LEU A 37 6.73 3.02 2.24
CA LEU A 37 7.60 2.08 1.55
C LEU A 37 9.03 2.57 1.50
N GLU A 38 9.22 3.88 1.35
CA GLU A 38 10.57 4.43 1.30
C GLU A 38 11.30 4.23 2.61
N LYS A 39 10.58 4.17 3.71
CA LYS A 39 11.22 3.89 5.00
C LYS A 39 11.84 2.49 5.03
N TYR A 40 11.37 1.61 4.17
CA TYR A 40 11.93 0.27 4.03
C TYR A 40 12.86 0.17 2.83
N GLU A 41 13.25 1.31 2.26
CA GLU A 41 14.11 1.37 1.09
C GLU A 41 13.46 0.69 -0.11
N VAL A 42 12.15 0.85 -0.24
CA VAL A 42 11.40 0.35 -1.37
C VAL A 42 10.89 1.55 -2.17
N SER A 43 11.22 1.55 -3.45
CA SER A 43 10.80 2.61 -4.36
C SER A 43 9.66 2.06 -5.21
N ALA A 44 8.56 2.80 -5.31
CA ALA A 44 7.40 2.33 -6.06
C ALA A 44 6.67 3.48 -6.68
N GLU A 45 5.93 3.17 -7.74
CA GLU A 45 5.09 4.14 -8.42
C GLU A 45 3.63 3.80 -8.18
N ARG A 46 2.79 4.81 -8.33
CA ARG A 46 1.37 4.64 -8.08
C ARG A 46 0.77 3.48 -8.88
N LYS A 47 1.13 3.39 -10.15
CA LYS A 47 0.60 2.35 -11.00
C LYS A 47 0.96 0.96 -10.48
N SER A 48 2.20 0.82 -10.03
CA SER A 48 2.67 -0.44 -9.49
C SER A 48 1.91 -0.83 -8.22
N ILE A 49 1.58 0.18 -7.41
CA ILE A 49 0.83 -0.08 -6.18
C ILE A 49 -0.57 -0.58 -6.50
N TYR A 50 -1.21 0.00 -7.51
CA TYR A 50 -2.55 -0.46 -7.91
C TYR A 50 -2.52 -1.93 -8.32
N GLU A 51 -1.47 -2.34 -9.02
CA GLU A 51 -1.34 -3.72 -9.44
C GLU A 51 -1.12 -4.63 -8.24
N ASP A 52 -0.36 -4.16 -7.26
CA ASP A 52 -0.16 -4.93 -6.05
C ASP A 52 -1.46 -5.06 -5.25
N PHE A 53 -2.29 -4.03 -5.26
CA PHE A 53 -3.58 -4.12 -4.59
C PHE A 53 -4.43 -5.22 -5.23
N LYS A 54 -4.39 -5.33 -6.55
CA LYS A 54 -5.12 -6.39 -7.24
C LYS A 54 -4.58 -7.76 -6.84
N ASP A 55 -3.26 -7.87 -6.72
CA ASP A 55 -2.67 -9.13 -6.29
C ASP A 55 -3.09 -9.49 -4.88
N MET A 56 -3.19 -8.49 -4.01
CA MET A 56 -3.66 -8.74 -2.65
C MET A 56 -5.06 -9.34 -2.64
N SER A 57 -5.90 -8.90 -3.57
CA SER A 57 -7.23 -9.44 -3.68
C SER A 57 -7.19 -10.94 -3.96
N ASN A 58 -6.20 -11.39 -4.73
CA ASN A 58 -6.04 -12.80 -5.02
C ASN A 58 -5.66 -13.61 -3.79
N PHE A 59 -5.13 -12.95 -2.78
CA PHE A 59 -4.78 -13.60 -1.52
C PHE A 59 -5.86 -13.42 -0.46
N GLY A 60 -7.02 -12.90 -0.85
CA GLY A 60 -8.10 -12.70 0.11
C GLY A 60 -8.03 -11.42 0.89
N ILE A 61 -7.14 -10.51 0.51
CA ILE A 61 -7.01 -9.23 1.17
C ILE A 61 -7.62 -8.16 0.28
N GLU A 62 -8.72 -7.58 0.73
CA GLU A 62 -9.42 -6.60 -0.07
C GLU A 62 -9.01 -5.19 0.34
N VAL A 63 -8.57 -4.40 -0.64
CA VAL A 63 -8.21 -3.01 -0.41
C VAL A 63 -9.37 -2.15 -0.88
N ILE A 64 -9.89 -1.34 0.03
CA ILE A 64 -11.01 -0.46 -0.26
C ILE A 64 -10.49 0.92 -0.59
N LYS A 65 -11.02 1.48 -1.65
CA LYS A 65 -10.68 2.83 -2.08
C LYS A 65 -11.83 3.76 -1.76
N GLU A 66 -11.51 4.84 -1.07
CA GLU A 66 -12.50 5.81 -0.64
C GLU A 66 -12.03 7.19 -1.05
N GLN A 67 -12.88 7.93 -1.74
CA GLN A 67 -12.52 9.28 -2.14
C GLN A 67 -13.19 10.29 -1.22
N LYS A 68 -12.39 11.19 -0.67
CA LYS A 68 -12.89 12.25 0.18
C LYS A 68 -12.34 13.57 -0.35
N GLY A 69 -13.20 14.36 -0.97
CA GLY A 69 -12.75 15.59 -1.60
C GLY A 69 -11.81 15.28 -2.74
N ARG A 70 -10.62 15.81 -2.67
CA ARG A 70 -9.62 15.63 -3.72
C ARG A 70 -8.68 14.48 -3.44
N GLU A 71 -8.83 13.84 -2.29
CA GLU A 71 -7.89 12.80 -1.90
C GLU A 71 -8.56 11.44 -1.92
N THR A 72 -7.79 10.45 -2.29
CA THR A 72 -8.25 9.08 -2.30
C THR A 72 -7.53 8.33 -1.18
N PHE A 73 -8.29 7.63 -0.38
CA PHE A 73 -7.77 6.89 0.77
C PHE A 73 -7.94 5.41 0.55
N TYR A 74 -7.00 4.64 1.08
CA TYR A 74 -6.98 3.19 0.92
C TYR A 74 -6.89 2.54 2.28
N HIS A 75 -7.64 1.45 2.47
CA HIS A 75 -7.54 0.68 3.69
C HIS A 75 -7.89 -0.77 3.40
N ILE A 76 -7.50 -1.65 4.31
CA ILE A 76 -7.84 -3.07 4.20
C ILE A 76 -9.14 -3.30 4.95
N ALA A 77 -10.07 -3.99 4.29
CA ALA A 77 -11.37 -4.28 4.87
C ALA A 77 -11.43 -5.71 5.38
N GLY A 78 -12.38 -5.94 6.26
CA GLY A 78 -12.72 -7.30 6.65
C GLY A 78 -11.74 -7.97 7.57
N ARG A 79 -11.05 -7.19 8.38
CA ARG A 79 -10.12 -7.78 9.33
C ARG A 79 -10.79 -8.13 10.63
#